data_fd467b5227ce833bf399ffb8f5152335
#
_entry.id   fd467b5227ce833bf399ffb8f5152335
#
_cell.length_a   1.000
_cell.length_b   1.000
_cell.length_c   1.000
_cell.angle_alpha   90.00
_cell.angle_beta   90.00
_cell.angle_gamma   90.00
#
_symmetry.space_group_name_H-M   'P 1'
#
loop_
_entity.id
_entity.type
_entity.pdbx_description
1 polymer ?
#
loop_
_entity_poly.entity_id
_entity_poly.type
_entity_poly.pdbx_seq_one_letter_code
_entity_poly.pdbx_strand_id
1 'polypeptide(L)'
;MVMNKKSVAVVMGGYSDEYVVSLKSGQLIYDSLDRNLYDVYKVVILKNEWYFLDENDNKHEINKGDFSVTLDNGELLKFDVCFNIIHGTPGENGILQAYWDAIGQKYTGCDFYQSALTFNKKDTLAVLSKYGIPSAKSIYLRKGEDINVDKITDELGLPLFVKPNQSGSSLGISKVKEKSELIAATEFAFKEDDEILIESFLDGMEVSVGVIDFKGETIVLGITEIVPTNEFFDYEAKYEGASEEITPARIDDETRKRVEEIAKRAYNSLGMSGFSRSEYILMNGIPYMLEMNTNPGFSPASILPQQAKHYGISIMDLCGNEVEKALNK
;
A
#
# COMPACT_ATOMS: atom_id res chain seq x y z
N MET A 1 36.86 -7.70 -14.20
CA MET A 1 36.38 -6.34 -13.93
C MET A 1 35.59 -6.40 -12.65
N VAL A 2 35.97 -5.67 -11.62
CA VAL A 2 35.12 -5.50 -10.44
C VAL A 2 33.94 -4.67 -10.93
N MET A 3 32.75 -5.26 -11.04
CA MET A 3 31.53 -4.47 -11.32
C MET A 3 31.35 -3.50 -10.17
N ASN A 4 31.25 -2.22 -10.48
CA ASN A 4 30.96 -1.21 -9.48
C ASN A 4 29.53 -1.46 -8.99
N LYS A 5 29.36 -1.86 -7.72
CA LYS A 5 28.05 -2.12 -7.15
C LYS A 5 27.22 -0.84 -7.15
N LYS A 6 25.91 -1.00 -7.23
CA LYS A 6 24.97 0.13 -7.11
C LYS A 6 24.61 0.37 -5.65
N SER A 7 24.61 1.63 -5.25
CA SER A 7 24.20 2.05 -3.90
C SER A 7 22.68 2.13 -3.78
N VAL A 8 22.10 1.33 -2.88
CA VAL A 8 20.66 1.23 -2.66
C VAL A 8 20.32 1.69 -1.24
N ALA A 9 19.57 2.78 -1.12
CA ALA A 9 18.98 3.20 0.17
C ALA A 9 17.65 2.50 0.39
N VAL A 10 17.54 1.60 1.35
CA VAL A 10 16.25 1.05 1.80
C VAL A 10 15.62 2.05 2.74
N VAL A 11 14.60 2.77 2.24
CA VAL A 11 13.96 3.88 2.92
C VAL A 11 12.72 3.39 3.65
N MET A 12 12.75 3.48 4.98
CA MET A 12 11.74 2.94 5.90
C MET A 12 11.36 3.96 6.98
N GLY A 13 10.38 3.63 7.80
CA GLY A 13 9.84 4.51 8.85
C GLY A 13 8.49 5.08 8.46
N GLY A 14 8.34 6.38 8.42
CA GLY A 14 7.09 7.09 8.09
C GLY A 14 6.60 7.98 9.22
N TYR A 15 5.49 8.68 8.99
CA TYR A 15 4.90 9.65 9.91
C TYR A 15 3.62 9.16 10.58
N SER A 16 3.13 7.98 10.18
CA SER A 16 1.96 7.31 10.75
C SER A 16 2.38 6.23 11.77
N ASP A 17 1.41 5.69 12.48
CA ASP A 17 1.62 4.58 13.43
C ASP A 17 2.09 3.29 12.74
N GLU A 18 1.98 3.21 11.40
CA GLU A 18 2.49 2.11 10.59
C GLU A 18 4.03 2.08 10.48
N TYR A 19 4.75 3.08 11.04
CA TYR A 19 6.23 3.15 10.95
C TYR A 19 6.92 1.89 11.48
N VAL A 20 6.36 1.24 12.49
CA VAL A 20 6.91 -0.01 13.05
C VAL A 20 6.84 -1.15 12.02
N VAL A 21 5.76 -1.21 11.25
CA VAL A 21 5.59 -2.20 10.17
C VAL A 21 6.57 -1.91 9.04
N SER A 22 6.75 -0.63 8.71
CA SER A 22 7.71 -0.18 7.70
C SER A 22 9.16 -0.54 8.07
N LEU A 23 9.56 -0.41 9.34
CA LEU A 23 10.89 -0.83 9.81
C LEU A 23 11.11 -2.34 9.62
N LYS A 24 10.11 -3.17 9.92
CA LYS A 24 10.19 -4.63 9.71
C LYS A 24 10.25 -4.99 8.22
N SER A 25 9.46 -4.31 7.40
CA SER A 25 9.46 -4.48 5.94
C SER A 25 10.81 -4.08 5.33
N GLY A 26 11.35 -2.93 5.75
CA GLY A 26 12.65 -2.44 5.33
C GLY A 26 13.80 -3.36 5.74
N GLN A 27 13.73 -3.95 6.94
CA GLN A 27 14.73 -4.92 7.38
C GLN A 27 14.73 -6.17 6.48
N LEU A 28 13.56 -6.72 6.11
CA LEU A 28 13.48 -7.85 5.20
C LEU A 28 14.08 -7.53 3.82
N ILE A 29 13.78 -6.35 3.27
CA ILE A 29 14.35 -5.92 1.98
C ILE A 29 15.87 -5.74 2.09
N TYR A 30 16.33 -5.07 3.17
CA TYR A 30 17.75 -4.88 3.43
C TYR A 30 18.50 -6.21 3.47
N ASP A 31 17.96 -7.23 4.15
CA ASP A 31 18.57 -8.54 4.29
C ASP A 31 18.52 -9.37 2.99
N SER A 32 17.52 -9.10 2.13
CA SER A 32 17.23 -9.91 0.93
C SER A 32 17.95 -9.43 -0.33
N LEU A 33 18.38 -8.17 -0.41
CA LEU A 33 19.08 -7.65 -1.60
C LEU A 33 20.44 -8.29 -1.79
N ASP A 34 20.77 -8.68 -3.02
CA ASP A 34 22.05 -9.36 -3.38
C ASP A 34 23.27 -8.45 -3.17
N ARG A 35 24.06 -8.75 -2.16
CA ARG A 35 25.28 -8.01 -1.80
C ARG A 35 26.41 -8.15 -2.83
N ASN A 36 26.30 -9.04 -3.81
CA ASN A 36 27.23 -9.10 -4.93
C ASN A 36 26.96 -7.98 -5.94
N LEU A 37 25.71 -7.52 -6.05
CA LEU A 37 25.25 -6.50 -7.00
C LEU A 37 25.11 -5.12 -6.36
N TYR A 38 24.75 -5.06 -5.07
CA TYR A 38 24.36 -3.82 -4.40
C TYR A 38 25.13 -3.57 -3.10
N ASP A 39 25.49 -2.31 -2.87
CA ASP A 39 25.84 -1.78 -1.56
C ASP A 39 24.54 -1.21 -0.96
N VAL A 40 24.05 -1.83 0.12
CA VAL A 40 22.69 -1.57 0.65
C VAL A 40 22.79 -0.86 1.99
N TYR A 41 22.01 0.21 2.12
CA TYR A 41 22.02 1.12 3.25
C TYR A 41 20.62 1.25 3.86
N LYS A 42 20.53 1.38 5.21
CA LYS A 42 19.27 1.64 5.91
C LYS A 42 19.07 3.14 6.07
N VAL A 43 18.02 3.69 5.50
CA VAL A 43 17.61 5.08 5.68
C VAL A 43 16.27 5.12 6.38
N VAL A 44 16.20 5.86 7.48
CA VAL A 44 14.98 6.01 8.28
C VAL A 44 14.47 7.43 8.16
N ILE A 45 13.21 7.55 7.77
CA ILE A 45 12.49 8.83 7.64
C ILE A 45 11.41 8.88 8.71
N LEU A 46 11.56 9.80 9.66
CA LEU A 46 10.57 10.12 10.70
C LEU A 46 10.17 11.58 10.59
N LYS A 47 9.05 11.97 11.19
CA LYS A 47 8.51 13.34 11.10
C LYS A 47 9.52 14.43 11.43
N ASN A 48 10.38 14.17 12.42
CA ASN A 48 11.32 15.14 12.94
C ASN A 48 12.77 14.92 12.50
N GLU A 49 13.13 13.71 12.03
CA GLU A 49 14.50 13.35 11.68
C GLU A 49 14.55 12.39 10.48
N TRP A 50 15.53 12.60 9.60
CA TRP A 50 15.86 11.73 8.48
C TRP A 50 17.31 11.34 8.63
N TYR A 51 17.61 10.05 8.70
CA TYR A 51 18.96 9.60 8.94
C TYR A 51 19.28 8.26 8.22
N PHE A 52 20.55 8.09 7.92
CA PHE A 52 21.17 6.83 7.55
C PHE A 52 21.71 6.15 8.82
N LEU A 53 21.63 4.82 8.89
CA LEU A 53 22.26 3.99 9.92
C LEU A 53 23.50 3.33 9.34
N ASP A 54 24.66 3.59 9.94
CA ASP A 54 25.91 2.91 9.58
C ASP A 54 25.95 1.47 10.14
N GLU A 55 27.04 0.74 9.91
CA GLU A 55 27.25 -0.65 10.38
C GLU A 55 27.27 -0.78 11.91
N ASN A 56 27.48 0.31 12.63
CA ASN A 56 27.49 0.37 14.10
C ASN A 56 26.20 0.96 14.68
N ASP A 57 25.17 1.11 13.84
CA ASP A 57 23.88 1.75 14.18
C ASP A 57 24.01 3.25 14.57
N ASN A 58 25.10 3.93 14.19
CA ASN A 58 25.20 5.38 14.37
C ASN A 58 24.32 6.10 13.33
N LYS A 59 23.69 7.18 13.78
CA LYS A 59 22.85 8.02 12.93
C LYS A 59 23.67 9.09 12.24
N HIS A 60 23.55 9.17 10.93
CA HIS A 60 24.08 10.27 10.11
C HIS A 60 22.92 11.00 9.43
N GLU A 61 22.82 12.31 9.60
CA GLU A 61 21.70 13.09 9.08
C GLU A 61 21.68 13.09 7.55
N ILE A 62 20.49 12.91 6.95
CA ILE A 62 20.25 13.06 5.52
C ILE A 62 20.17 14.55 5.17
N ASN A 63 20.98 14.98 4.22
CA ASN A 63 20.84 16.31 3.60
C ASN A 63 19.56 16.33 2.75
N LYS A 64 18.54 17.04 3.22
CA LYS A 64 17.25 17.15 2.50
C LYS A 64 17.32 17.99 1.22
N GLY A 65 18.47 18.60 0.91
CA GLY A 65 18.67 19.34 -0.34
C GLY A 65 18.96 18.46 -1.54
N ASP A 66 19.62 17.30 -1.31
CA ASP A 66 20.04 16.38 -2.39
C ASP A 66 20.01 14.89 -2.00
N PHE A 67 19.43 14.54 -0.87
CA PHE A 67 19.31 13.20 -0.29
C PHE A 67 20.68 12.51 -0.08
N SER A 68 21.74 13.26 0.15
CA SER A 68 23.07 12.76 0.46
C SER A 68 23.33 12.65 1.96
N VAL A 69 24.42 11.96 2.33
CA VAL A 69 24.90 11.83 3.70
C VAL A 69 26.38 12.21 3.75
N THR A 70 26.79 13.03 4.70
CA THR A 70 28.20 13.24 5.02
C THR A 70 28.61 12.26 6.12
N LEU A 71 29.54 11.36 5.82
CA LEU A 71 30.08 10.41 6.78
C LEU A 71 31.10 11.06 7.72
N ASP A 72 31.44 10.42 8.84
CA ASP A 72 32.38 10.96 9.84
C ASP A 72 33.78 11.25 9.29
N ASN A 73 34.20 10.52 8.26
CA ASN A 73 35.46 10.75 7.54
C ASN A 73 35.41 11.93 6.53
N GLY A 74 34.25 12.61 6.43
CA GLY A 74 33.99 13.70 5.49
C GLY A 74 33.62 13.25 4.07
N GLU A 75 33.50 11.97 3.80
CA GLU A 75 33.06 11.42 2.52
C GLU A 75 31.58 11.69 2.30
N LEU A 76 31.20 12.03 1.06
CA LEU A 76 29.81 12.23 0.68
C LEU A 76 29.23 10.95 0.07
N LEU A 77 28.30 10.31 0.78
CA LEU A 77 27.55 9.17 0.30
C LEU A 77 26.32 9.65 -0.47
N LYS A 78 26.15 9.18 -1.71
CA LYS A 78 24.95 9.35 -2.53
C LYS A 78 24.38 7.98 -2.91
N PHE A 79 23.07 7.92 -3.12
CA PHE A 79 22.40 6.68 -3.46
C PHE A 79 22.02 6.66 -4.94
N ASP A 80 22.37 5.57 -5.67
CA ASP A 80 21.93 5.37 -7.05
C ASP A 80 20.40 5.23 -7.13
N VAL A 81 19.79 4.60 -6.09
CA VAL A 81 18.35 4.38 -6.02
C VAL A 81 17.85 4.29 -4.56
N CYS A 82 16.66 4.80 -4.32
CA CYS A 82 15.91 4.63 -3.07
C CYS A 82 14.89 3.50 -3.21
N PHE A 83 14.97 2.47 -2.39
CA PHE A 83 13.92 1.47 -2.26
C PHE A 83 12.91 1.96 -1.23
N ASN A 84 11.76 2.44 -1.70
CA ASN A 84 10.72 2.97 -0.82
C ASN A 84 9.86 1.85 -0.24
N ILE A 85 9.80 1.75 1.09
CA ILE A 85 8.91 0.84 1.82
C ILE A 85 8.25 1.51 3.02
N ILE A 86 8.06 2.82 2.93
CA ILE A 86 7.30 3.55 3.94
C ILE A 86 5.80 3.31 3.69
N HIS A 87 5.12 2.75 4.69
CA HIS A 87 3.66 2.62 4.70
C HIS A 87 3.04 3.94 5.16
N GLY A 88 1.94 4.34 4.50
CA GLY A 88 1.30 5.63 4.75
C GLY A 88 2.17 6.83 4.36
N THR A 89 1.96 7.97 5.05
CA THR A 89 2.68 9.22 4.80
C THR A 89 4.13 9.15 5.30
N PRO A 90 5.14 9.68 4.55
CA PRO A 90 5.07 10.33 3.24
C PRO A 90 5.33 9.41 2.05
N GLY A 91 5.49 8.11 2.27
CA GLY A 91 5.98 7.16 1.26
C GLY A 91 4.92 6.59 0.34
N GLU A 92 3.64 6.62 0.75
CA GLU A 92 2.55 6.02 0.00
C GLU A 92 1.58 7.04 -0.61
N ASN A 93 1.61 8.29 -0.13
CA ASN A 93 0.71 9.36 -0.59
C ASN A 93 1.32 10.30 -1.65
N GLY A 94 2.46 9.95 -2.23
CA GLY A 94 3.11 10.69 -3.31
C GLY A 94 4.06 11.82 -2.85
N ILE A 95 4.05 12.21 -1.59
CA ILE A 95 4.86 13.34 -1.08
C ILE A 95 6.36 13.07 -1.24
N LEU A 96 6.81 11.89 -0.82
CA LEU A 96 8.23 11.52 -0.89
C LEU A 96 8.69 11.31 -2.32
N GLN A 97 7.84 10.74 -3.17
CA GLN A 97 8.08 10.57 -4.59
C GLN A 97 8.25 11.93 -5.30
N ALA A 98 7.35 12.89 -5.04
CA ALA A 98 7.44 14.24 -5.60
C ALA A 98 8.72 14.97 -5.15
N TYR A 99 9.15 14.78 -3.89
CA TYR A 99 10.42 15.30 -3.41
C TYR A 99 11.61 14.69 -4.17
N TRP A 100 11.64 13.36 -4.32
CA TRP A 100 12.71 12.68 -5.07
C TRP A 100 12.74 13.08 -6.55
N ASP A 101 11.57 13.22 -7.19
CA ASP A 101 11.48 13.73 -8.57
C ASP A 101 12.08 15.13 -8.68
N ALA A 102 11.78 16.02 -7.72
CA ALA A 102 12.29 17.40 -7.70
C ALA A 102 13.83 17.49 -7.60
N ILE A 103 14.47 16.54 -6.93
CA ILE A 103 15.93 16.51 -6.78
C ILE A 103 16.63 15.53 -7.74
N GLY A 104 15.88 14.81 -8.60
CA GLY A 104 16.40 13.82 -9.55
C GLY A 104 16.87 12.52 -8.91
N GLN A 105 16.38 12.16 -7.72
CA GLN A 105 16.70 10.90 -7.05
C GLN A 105 15.83 9.77 -7.60
N LYS A 106 16.45 8.70 -8.09
CA LYS A 106 15.72 7.50 -8.54
C LYS A 106 15.15 6.72 -7.36
N TYR A 107 13.97 6.12 -7.54
CA TYR A 107 13.28 5.34 -6.51
C TYR A 107 12.42 4.23 -7.10
N THR A 108 12.13 3.19 -6.29
CA THR A 108 11.28 2.05 -6.64
C THR A 108 9.80 2.38 -6.51
N GLY A 109 8.97 1.60 -7.18
CA GLY A 109 7.50 1.67 -7.05
C GLY A 109 6.85 2.71 -7.96
N CYS A 110 5.67 3.16 -7.58
CA CYS A 110 4.87 4.15 -8.27
C CYS A 110 5.47 5.55 -8.15
N ASP A 111 5.17 6.43 -9.12
CA ASP A 111 5.51 7.85 -9.04
C ASP A 111 4.56 8.62 -8.11
N PHE A 112 4.76 9.94 -8.00
CA PHE A 112 3.96 10.78 -7.10
C PHE A 112 2.47 10.78 -7.46
N TYR A 113 2.13 10.71 -8.76
CA TYR A 113 0.74 10.80 -9.20
C TYR A 113 -0.04 9.51 -8.87
N GLN A 114 0.51 8.34 -9.24
CA GLN A 114 -0.13 7.07 -8.91
C GLN A 114 -0.23 6.87 -7.40
N SER A 115 0.81 7.20 -6.66
CA SER A 115 0.81 7.10 -5.20
C SER A 115 -0.25 8.01 -4.57
N ALA A 116 -0.32 9.28 -4.97
CA ALA A 116 -1.34 10.20 -4.47
C ALA A 116 -2.76 9.78 -4.87
N LEU A 117 -2.95 9.32 -6.11
CA LEU A 117 -4.23 8.84 -6.61
C LEU A 117 -4.72 7.63 -5.82
N THR A 118 -3.87 6.60 -5.68
CA THR A 118 -4.28 5.34 -5.02
C THR A 118 -4.47 5.49 -3.52
N PHE A 119 -3.79 6.44 -2.88
CA PHE A 119 -3.99 6.76 -1.48
C PHE A 119 -5.36 7.42 -1.21
N ASN A 120 -5.98 8.01 -2.24
CA ASN A 120 -7.32 8.58 -2.20
C ASN A 120 -8.34 7.56 -2.75
N LYS A 121 -9.08 6.88 -1.86
CA LYS A 121 -10.04 5.83 -2.22
C LYS A 121 -11.12 6.32 -3.20
N LYS A 122 -11.71 7.48 -2.92
CA LYS A 122 -12.75 8.10 -3.76
C LYS A 122 -12.26 8.28 -5.21
N ASP A 123 -11.10 8.90 -5.36
CA ASP A 123 -10.57 9.23 -6.68
C ASP A 123 -10.11 7.97 -7.43
N THR A 124 -9.50 7.01 -6.73
CA THR A 124 -9.15 5.69 -7.28
C THR A 124 -10.37 4.98 -7.84
N LEU A 125 -11.43 4.85 -7.04
CA LEU A 125 -12.67 4.15 -7.45
C LEU A 125 -13.37 4.90 -8.59
N ALA A 126 -13.39 6.24 -8.56
CA ALA A 126 -13.95 7.05 -9.63
C ALA A 126 -13.21 6.87 -10.97
N VAL A 127 -11.88 6.82 -10.94
CA VAL A 127 -11.07 6.55 -12.14
C VAL A 127 -11.32 5.13 -12.64
N LEU A 128 -11.23 4.13 -11.76
CA LEU A 128 -11.36 2.71 -12.13
C LEU A 128 -12.75 2.35 -12.64
N SER A 129 -13.80 3.07 -12.21
CA SER A 129 -15.16 2.88 -12.74
C SER A 129 -15.23 3.08 -14.26
N LYS A 130 -14.39 3.97 -14.84
CA LYS A 130 -14.30 4.22 -16.28
C LYS A 130 -13.67 3.05 -17.05
N TYR A 131 -12.97 2.19 -16.36
CA TYR A 131 -12.36 0.98 -16.91
C TYR A 131 -13.17 -0.28 -16.61
N GLY A 132 -14.43 -0.11 -16.14
CA GLY A 132 -15.35 -1.21 -15.88
C GLY A 132 -14.99 -2.06 -14.66
N ILE A 133 -14.29 -1.49 -13.69
CA ILE A 133 -14.00 -2.15 -12.41
C ILE A 133 -15.10 -1.76 -11.43
N PRO A 134 -15.88 -2.73 -10.94
CA PRO A 134 -16.99 -2.45 -10.03
C PRO A 134 -16.48 -2.14 -8.61
N SER A 135 -17.20 -1.29 -7.92
CA SER A 135 -17.04 -0.97 -6.49
C SER A 135 -18.40 -0.85 -5.82
N ALA A 136 -18.41 -0.72 -4.50
CA ALA A 136 -19.62 -0.44 -3.76
C ALA A 136 -20.26 0.88 -4.23
N LYS A 137 -21.59 0.98 -4.13
CA LYS A 137 -22.28 2.26 -4.26
C LYS A 137 -21.87 3.13 -3.08
N SER A 138 -21.50 4.38 -3.34
CA SER A 138 -20.91 5.26 -2.32
C SER A 138 -21.42 6.67 -2.37
N ILE A 139 -21.47 7.32 -1.21
CA ILE A 139 -21.70 8.74 -1.01
C ILE A 139 -20.45 9.32 -0.35
N TYR A 140 -20.01 10.49 -0.82
CA TYR A 140 -18.83 11.18 -0.30
C TYR A 140 -19.28 12.40 0.47
N LEU A 141 -18.66 12.64 1.64
CA LEU A 141 -18.93 13.80 2.48
C LEU A 141 -17.61 14.44 2.89
N ARG A 142 -17.65 15.78 2.99
CA ARG A 142 -16.60 16.58 3.60
C ARG A 142 -17.03 17.03 4.99
N LYS A 143 -16.08 17.22 5.85
CA LYS A 143 -16.29 17.74 7.21
C LYS A 143 -16.99 19.09 7.14
N GLY A 144 -18.11 19.19 7.85
CA GLY A 144 -18.96 20.40 7.86
C GLY A 144 -20.11 20.39 6.85
N GLU A 145 -20.23 19.39 5.98
CA GLU A 145 -21.42 19.21 5.15
C GLU A 145 -22.60 18.62 5.96
N ASP A 146 -23.82 18.93 5.53
CA ASP A 146 -25.02 18.39 6.15
C ASP A 146 -25.16 16.87 5.89
N ILE A 147 -25.37 16.12 6.98
CA ILE A 147 -25.53 14.67 6.93
C ILE A 147 -27.02 14.33 6.94
N ASN A 148 -27.59 14.09 5.78
CA ASN A 148 -28.97 13.65 5.67
C ASN A 148 -29.06 12.12 5.82
N VAL A 149 -29.28 11.67 7.05
CA VAL A 149 -29.31 10.25 7.44
C VAL A 149 -30.32 9.47 6.61
N ASP A 150 -31.55 9.97 6.44
CA ASP A 150 -32.61 9.28 5.69
C ASP A 150 -32.24 9.12 4.23
N LYS A 151 -31.76 10.19 3.58
CA LYS A 151 -31.34 10.12 2.18
C LYS A 151 -30.21 9.11 1.98
N ILE A 152 -29.21 9.11 2.86
CA ILE A 152 -28.03 8.20 2.77
C ILE A 152 -28.49 6.75 2.92
N THR A 153 -29.29 6.46 3.95
CA THR A 153 -29.74 5.09 4.21
C THR A 153 -30.77 4.58 3.20
N ASP A 154 -31.60 5.45 2.64
CA ASP A 154 -32.55 5.10 1.58
C ASP A 154 -31.80 4.82 0.26
N GLU A 155 -30.69 5.51 0.02
CA GLU A 155 -29.87 5.34 -1.18
C GLU A 155 -28.93 4.12 -1.13
N LEU A 156 -28.24 3.89 0.00
CA LEU A 156 -27.22 2.87 0.13
C LEU A 156 -27.73 1.56 0.77
N GLY A 157 -28.84 1.62 1.51
CA GLY A 157 -29.34 0.53 2.34
C GLY A 157 -28.58 0.39 3.65
N LEU A 158 -29.03 -0.56 4.49
CA LEU A 158 -28.37 -0.98 5.72
C LEU A 158 -28.12 -2.51 5.66
N PRO A 159 -27.01 -3.00 6.22
CA PRO A 159 -25.94 -2.23 6.82
C PRO A 159 -25.11 -1.46 5.77
N LEU A 160 -24.33 -0.48 6.21
CA LEU A 160 -23.38 0.26 5.38
C LEU A 160 -22.04 0.44 6.11
N PHE A 161 -21.00 0.85 5.38
CA PHE A 161 -19.72 1.20 5.96
C PHE A 161 -19.45 2.70 5.86
N VAL A 162 -18.89 3.27 6.91
CA VAL A 162 -18.32 4.62 6.93
C VAL A 162 -16.81 4.50 7.09
N LYS A 163 -16.03 5.15 6.22
CA LYS A 163 -14.56 5.10 6.27
C LYS A 163 -13.91 6.41 5.85
N PRO A 164 -12.75 6.76 6.41
CA PRO A 164 -11.93 7.88 5.92
C PRO A 164 -11.51 7.64 4.48
N ASN A 165 -11.32 8.72 3.72
CA ASN A 165 -10.89 8.63 2.32
C ASN A 165 -9.41 8.29 2.19
N GLN A 166 -8.55 8.91 3.00
CA GLN A 166 -7.09 8.78 2.97
C GLN A 166 -6.56 8.25 4.30
N SER A 167 -6.92 7.02 4.65
CA SER A 167 -6.45 6.35 5.86
C SER A 167 -6.04 4.91 5.53
N GLY A 168 -5.02 4.43 6.23
CA GLY A 168 -4.56 3.05 6.21
C GLY A 168 -5.10 2.23 7.40
N SER A 169 -4.75 0.94 7.45
CA SER A 169 -4.92 0.05 8.60
C SER A 169 -6.32 -0.03 9.19
N SER A 170 -7.36 0.23 8.39
CA SER A 170 -8.77 0.25 8.83
C SER A 170 -9.10 1.25 9.96
N LEU A 171 -8.24 2.24 10.20
CA LEU A 171 -8.49 3.29 11.18
C LEU A 171 -9.71 4.13 10.76
N GLY A 172 -10.58 4.44 11.71
CA GLY A 172 -11.77 5.26 11.49
C GLY A 172 -12.92 4.56 10.74
N ILE A 173 -12.84 3.25 10.48
CA ILE A 173 -13.89 2.48 9.80
C ILE A 173 -14.96 2.06 10.79
N SER A 174 -16.24 2.18 10.39
CA SER A 174 -17.39 1.70 11.14
C SER A 174 -18.39 0.99 10.24
N LYS A 175 -18.94 -0.14 10.71
CA LYS A 175 -20.11 -0.79 10.14
C LYS A 175 -21.36 -0.27 10.85
N VAL A 176 -22.25 0.36 10.10
CA VAL A 176 -23.50 0.96 10.58
C VAL A 176 -24.66 0.01 10.27
N LYS A 177 -25.33 -0.49 11.29
CA LYS A 177 -26.46 -1.42 11.17
C LYS A 177 -27.82 -0.73 11.28
N GLU A 178 -27.86 0.40 11.97
CA GLU A 178 -29.07 1.19 12.22
C GLU A 178 -28.86 2.67 11.90
N LYS A 179 -29.91 3.38 11.46
CA LYS A 179 -29.86 4.81 11.13
C LYS A 179 -29.29 5.68 12.28
N SER A 180 -29.56 5.30 13.52
CA SER A 180 -29.12 6.01 14.73
C SER A 180 -27.60 6.03 14.91
N GLU A 181 -26.89 5.08 14.33
CA GLU A 181 -25.43 4.94 14.46
C GLU A 181 -24.65 5.83 13.45
N LEU A 182 -25.31 6.28 12.36
CA LEU A 182 -24.62 6.90 11.23
C LEU A 182 -23.86 8.18 11.62
N ILE A 183 -24.46 9.06 12.43
CA ILE A 183 -23.80 10.31 12.84
C ILE A 183 -22.54 10.02 13.64
N ALA A 184 -22.61 9.14 14.64
CA ALA A 184 -21.44 8.78 15.44
C ALA A 184 -20.32 8.13 14.58
N ALA A 185 -20.68 7.30 13.61
CA ALA A 185 -19.74 6.69 12.66
C ALA A 185 -19.06 7.73 11.76
N THR A 186 -19.80 8.73 11.26
CA THR A 186 -19.22 9.83 10.49
C THR A 186 -18.29 10.70 11.32
N GLU A 187 -18.69 11.04 12.55
CA GLU A 187 -17.81 11.79 13.48
C GLU A 187 -16.53 11.03 13.82
N PHE A 188 -16.62 9.70 13.92
CA PHE A 188 -15.45 8.85 14.15
C PHE A 188 -14.49 8.86 12.95
N ALA A 189 -15.00 8.69 11.73
CA ALA A 189 -14.21 8.74 10.51
C ALA A 189 -13.58 10.13 10.27
N PHE A 190 -14.30 11.22 10.59
CA PHE A 190 -13.79 12.59 10.50
C PHE A 190 -12.68 12.96 11.50
N LYS A 191 -12.31 12.06 12.42
CA LYS A 191 -11.11 12.24 13.24
C LYS A 191 -9.82 11.92 12.45
N GLU A 192 -9.95 11.03 11.47
CA GLU A 192 -8.82 10.54 10.66
C GLU A 192 -8.62 11.32 9.37
N ASP A 193 -9.71 11.82 8.74
CA ASP A 193 -9.67 12.56 7.48
C ASP A 193 -10.82 13.57 7.38
N ASP A 194 -10.61 14.66 6.68
CA ASP A 194 -11.64 15.66 6.41
C ASP A 194 -12.59 15.25 5.25
N GLU A 195 -12.30 14.15 4.54
CA GLU A 195 -13.18 13.51 3.57
C GLU A 195 -13.47 12.06 3.98
N ILE A 196 -14.74 11.65 3.87
CA ILE A 196 -15.17 10.29 4.19
C ILE A 196 -15.99 9.67 3.06
N LEU A 197 -15.97 8.34 3.00
CA LEU A 197 -16.82 7.53 2.13
C LEU A 197 -17.85 6.82 2.98
N ILE A 198 -19.11 6.83 2.53
CA ILE A 198 -20.18 5.98 3.05
C ILE A 198 -20.56 5.02 1.94
N GLU A 199 -20.40 3.72 2.17
CA GLU A 199 -20.55 2.69 1.15
C GLU A 199 -21.61 1.66 1.50
N SER A 200 -22.35 1.19 0.49
CA SER A 200 -23.24 0.04 0.64
C SER A 200 -22.46 -1.19 1.07
N PHE A 201 -23.03 -2.00 1.95
CA PHE A 201 -22.42 -3.26 2.37
C PHE A 201 -22.34 -4.25 1.20
N LEU A 202 -21.19 -4.84 1.03
CA LEU A 202 -20.94 -5.93 0.09
C LEU A 202 -20.88 -7.24 0.88
N ASP A 203 -21.91 -8.08 0.75
CA ASP A 203 -21.99 -9.37 1.43
C ASP A 203 -21.26 -10.44 0.62
N GLY A 204 -19.96 -10.60 0.88
CA GLY A 204 -19.10 -11.49 0.12
C GLY A 204 -17.80 -11.84 0.83
N MET A 205 -16.96 -12.62 0.13
CA MET A 205 -15.63 -13.00 0.59
C MET A 205 -14.65 -11.89 0.31
N GLU A 206 -13.89 -11.47 1.31
CA GLU A 206 -12.78 -10.53 1.11
C GLU A 206 -11.54 -11.26 0.59
N VAL A 207 -10.93 -10.69 -0.46
CA VAL A 207 -9.67 -11.17 -1.02
C VAL A 207 -8.69 -10.05 -1.26
N SER A 208 -7.41 -10.36 -1.03
CA SER A 208 -6.27 -9.49 -1.25
C SER A 208 -5.43 -10.03 -2.40
N VAL A 209 -5.12 -9.19 -3.39
CA VAL A 209 -4.48 -9.59 -4.65
C VAL A 209 -3.19 -8.81 -4.86
N GLY A 210 -2.06 -9.51 -4.85
CA GLY A 210 -0.75 -8.94 -5.17
C GLY A 210 -0.54 -8.91 -6.69
N VAL A 211 -0.27 -7.71 -7.21
CA VAL A 211 0.07 -7.51 -8.63
C VAL A 211 1.37 -6.73 -8.73
N ILE A 212 2.25 -7.17 -9.62
CA ILE A 212 3.54 -6.53 -9.86
C ILE A 212 3.87 -6.49 -11.35
N ASP A 213 4.80 -5.61 -11.72
CA ASP A 213 5.51 -5.70 -12.98
C ASP A 213 6.83 -6.44 -12.74
N PHE A 214 6.93 -7.67 -13.22
CA PHE A 214 8.08 -8.52 -13.05
C PHE A 214 8.71 -8.85 -14.41
N LYS A 215 9.95 -8.40 -14.61
CA LYS A 215 10.71 -8.58 -15.86
C LYS A 215 9.97 -8.08 -17.12
N GLY A 216 9.21 -6.99 -16.96
CA GLY A 216 8.44 -6.35 -18.04
C GLY A 216 7.05 -6.93 -18.29
N GLU A 217 6.59 -7.87 -17.46
CA GLU A 217 5.24 -8.42 -17.53
C GLU A 217 4.44 -8.11 -16.26
N THR A 218 3.19 -7.68 -16.42
CA THR A 218 2.26 -7.54 -15.29
C THR A 218 1.76 -8.93 -14.87
N ILE A 219 2.14 -9.38 -13.68
CA ILE A 219 1.75 -10.67 -13.12
C ILE A 219 0.95 -10.54 -11.84
N VAL A 220 0.04 -11.48 -11.58
CA VAL A 220 -0.60 -11.67 -10.28
C VAL A 220 0.21 -12.68 -9.49
N LEU A 221 0.75 -12.25 -8.34
CA LEU A 221 1.53 -13.13 -7.45
C LEU A 221 0.65 -14.16 -6.74
N GLY A 222 -0.57 -13.77 -6.41
CA GLY A 222 -1.51 -14.63 -5.74
C GLY A 222 -2.76 -13.89 -5.30
N ILE A 223 -3.75 -14.67 -4.92
CA ILE A 223 -5.01 -14.22 -4.31
C ILE A 223 -5.06 -14.85 -2.91
N THR A 224 -5.17 -14.01 -1.90
CA THR A 224 -5.29 -14.41 -0.49
C THR A 224 -6.71 -14.13 -0.02
N GLU A 225 -7.38 -15.13 0.52
CA GLU A 225 -8.66 -14.97 1.22
C GLU A 225 -8.41 -14.41 2.61
N ILE A 226 -9.17 -13.38 2.99
CA ILE A 226 -9.16 -12.78 4.32
C ILE A 226 -10.39 -13.28 5.07
N VAL A 227 -10.16 -14.03 6.13
CA VAL A 227 -11.23 -14.55 7.01
C VAL A 227 -11.17 -13.79 8.33
N PRO A 228 -11.96 -12.75 8.51
CA PRO A 228 -11.96 -12.00 9.76
C PRO A 228 -12.56 -12.85 10.89
N THR A 229 -11.95 -12.83 12.08
CA THR A 229 -12.55 -13.44 13.28
C THR A 229 -13.57 -12.51 13.92
N ASN A 230 -13.49 -11.22 13.63
CA ASN A 230 -14.46 -10.18 14.00
C ASN A 230 -15.50 -9.98 12.88
N GLU A 231 -16.46 -9.06 13.08
CA GLU A 231 -17.50 -8.77 12.06
C GLU A 231 -16.95 -8.23 10.74
N PHE A 232 -15.73 -7.70 10.71
CA PHE A 232 -14.99 -7.23 9.53
C PHE A 232 -13.49 -7.16 9.84
N PHE A 233 -12.66 -6.96 8.81
CA PHE A 233 -11.20 -6.88 8.89
C PHE A 233 -10.77 -5.49 9.41
N ASP A 234 -10.87 -5.29 10.73
CA ASP A 234 -10.50 -4.06 11.42
C ASP A 234 -9.00 -3.99 11.78
N TYR A 235 -8.60 -2.95 12.52
CA TYR A 235 -7.22 -2.74 12.94
C TYR A 235 -6.69 -3.90 13.81
N GLU A 236 -7.50 -4.39 14.76
CA GLU A 236 -7.12 -5.53 15.62
C GLU A 236 -6.93 -6.80 14.79
N ALA A 237 -7.82 -7.01 13.81
CA ALA A 237 -7.70 -8.13 12.88
C ALA A 237 -6.39 -8.10 12.07
N LYS A 238 -5.94 -6.92 11.65
CA LYS A 238 -4.72 -6.74 10.84
C LYS A 238 -3.43 -6.96 11.62
N TYR A 239 -3.36 -6.56 12.89
CA TYR A 239 -2.10 -6.49 13.63
C TYR A 239 -2.02 -7.38 14.87
N GLU A 240 -3.16 -7.83 15.40
CA GLU A 240 -3.23 -8.68 16.59
C GLU A 240 -3.58 -10.15 16.27
N GLY A 241 -3.59 -10.51 14.97
CA GLY A 241 -3.84 -11.88 14.53
C GLY A 241 -5.31 -12.31 14.62
N ALA A 242 -6.24 -11.36 14.59
CA ALA A 242 -7.69 -11.61 14.59
C ALA A 242 -8.26 -11.87 13.18
N SER A 243 -7.43 -12.38 12.26
CA SER A 243 -7.83 -12.83 10.93
C SER A 243 -6.99 -14.01 10.48
N GLU A 244 -7.57 -14.89 9.69
CA GLU A 244 -6.86 -15.96 8.97
C GLU A 244 -6.64 -15.52 7.52
N GLU A 245 -5.39 -15.56 7.06
CA GLU A 245 -4.98 -15.24 5.69
C GLU A 245 -4.67 -16.54 4.96
N ILE A 246 -5.50 -16.91 3.98
CA ILE A 246 -5.40 -18.19 3.27
C ILE A 246 -4.91 -17.97 1.85
N THR A 247 -3.68 -18.39 1.56
CA THR A 247 -3.07 -18.33 0.21
C THR A 247 -2.78 -19.75 -0.31
N PRO A 248 -3.32 -20.16 -1.45
CA PRO A 248 -4.27 -19.47 -2.32
C PRO A 248 -5.69 -19.41 -1.72
N ALA A 249 -6.47 -18.40 -2.13
CA ALA A 249 -7.88 -18.24 -1.74
C ALA A 249 -8.71 -19.46 -2.18
N ARG A 250 -9.71 -19.84 -1.37
CA ARG A 250 -10.62 -20.98 -1.61
C ARG A 250 -11.74 -20.60 -2.59
N ILE A 251 -11.38 -20.33 -3.83
CA ILE A 251 -12.28 -19.95 -4.93
C ILE A 251 -12.12 -20.90 -6.11
N ASP A 252 -13.16 -21.01 -6.95
CA ASP A 252 -13.11 -21.82 -8.18
C ASP A 252 -12.25 -21.15 -9.26
N ASP A 253 -11.90 -21.92 -10.30
CA ASP A 253 -11.00 -21.48 -11.38
C ASP A 253 -11.58 -20.33 -12.21
N GLU A 254 -12.90 -20.27 -12.40
CA GLU A 254 -13.56 -19.20 -13.14
C GLU A 254 -13.50 -17.88 -12.37
N THR A 255 -13.83 -17.91 -11.09
CA THR A 255 -13.72 -16.77 -10.18
C THR A 255 -12.27 -16.29 -10.08
N ARG A 256 -11.30 -17.23 -9.94
CA ARG A 256 -9.87 -16.86 -9.91
C ARG A 256 -9.45 -16.09 -11.14
N LYS A 257 -9.74 -16.59 -12.34
CA LYS A 257 -9.40 -15.92 -13.60
C LYS A 257 -10.01 -14.52 -13.68
N ARG A 258 -11.26 -14.38 -13.26
CA ARG A 258 -11.95 -13.08 -13.25
C ARG A 258 -11.29 -12.09 -12.29
N VAL A 259 -10.90 -12.52 -11.10
CA VAL A 259 -10.16 -11.70 -10.12
C VAL A 259 -8.81 -11.28 -10.70
N GLU A 260 -8.04 -12.21 -11.25
CA GLU A 260 -6.75 -11.93 -11.88
C GLU A 260 -6.86 -10.92 -13.03
N GLU A 261 -7.85 -11.06 -13.90
CA GLU A 261 -8.11 -10.14 -15.01
C GLU A 261 -8.46 -8.74 -14.53
N ILE A 262 -9.33 -8.62 -13.52
CA ILE A 262 -9.74 -7.33 -12.94
C ILE A 262 -8.57 -6.68 -12.21
N ALA A 263 -7.80 -7.43 -11.42
CA ALA A 263 -6.65 -6.90 -10.70
C ALA A 263 -5.54 -6.39 -11.66
N LYS A 264 -5.22 -7.15 -12.72
CA LYS A 264 -4.31 -6.69 -13.78
C LYS A 264 -4.84 -5.47 -14.51
N ARG A 265 -6.14 -5.44 -14.80
CA ARG A 265 -6.79 -4.29 -15.45
C ARG A 265 -6.69 -3.04 -14.56
N ALA A 266 -6.96 -3.17 -13.25
CA ALA A 266 -6.81 -2.07 -12.29
C ALA A 266 -5.38 -1.54 -12.27
N TYR A 267 -4.40 -2.42 -12.11
CA TYR A 267 -2.98 -2.09 -12.12
C TYR A 267 -2.57 -1.34 -13.38
N ASN A 268 -2.89 -1.89 -14.56
CA ASN A 268 -2.51 -1.31 -15.84
C ASN A 268 -3.26 -0.01 -16.15
N SER A 269 -4.55 0.09 -15.80
CA SER A 269 -5.35 1.30 -16.06
C SER A 269 -4.92 2.50 -15.22
N LEU A 270 -4.37 2.25 -14.02
CA LEU A 270 -3.79 3.30 -13.18
C LEU A 270 -2.33 3.61 -13.55
N GLY A 271 -1.72 2.87 -14.50
CA GLY A 271 -0.32 3.04 -14.85
C GLY A 271 0.63 2.67 -13.71
N MET A 272 0.26 1.68 -12.89
CA MET A 272 1.01 1.28 -11.72
C MET A 272 2.42 0.78 -12.05
N SER A 273 3.31 0.88 -11.08
CA SER A 273 4.69 0.41 -11.15
C SER A 273 5.10 -0.20 -9.82
N GLY A 274 5.86 -1.30 -9.87
CA GLY A 274 6.35 -1.97 -8.68
C GLY A 274 5.26 -2.77 -7.94
N PHE A 275 5.41 -2.85 -6.63
CA PHE A 275 4.50 -3.61 -5.79
C PHE A 275 3.13 -2.97 -5.71
N SER A 276 2.09 -3.79 -5.76
CA SER A 276 0.75 -3.36 -5.39
C SER A 276 -0.02 -4.49 -4.73
N ARG A 277 -0.97 -4.11 -3.90
CA ARG A 277 -1.96 -5.02 -3.30
C ARG A 277 -3.32 -4.36 -3.37
N SER A 278 -4.23 -4.98 -4.11
CA SER A 278 -5.60 -4.52 -4.26
C SER A 278 -6.56 -5.41 -3.49
N GLU A 279 -7.56 -4.80 -2.84
CA GLU A 279 -8.54 -5.47 -2.01
C GLU A 279 -9.89 -5.52 -2.71
N TYR A 280 -10.56 -6.67 -2.63
CA TYR A 280 -11.88 -6.89 -3.25
C TYR A 280 -12.81 -7.66 -2.34
N ILE A 281 -14.12 -7.39 -2.49
CA ILE A 281 -15.18 -8.27 -2.01
C ILE A 281 -15.73 -9.06 -3.18
N LEU A 282 -15.71 -10.38 -3.09
CA LEU A 282 -16.28 -11.28 -4.09
C LEU A 282 -17.75 -11.52 -3.81
N MET A 283 -18.63 -10.95 -4.62
CA MET A 283 -20.08 -11.22 -4.58
C MET A 283 -20.50 -11.97 -5.83
N ASN A 284 -21.03 -13.17 -5.67
CA ASN A 284 -21.45 -14.02 -6.81
C ASN A 284 -20.35 -14.18 -7.88
N GLY A 285 -19.10 -14.34 -7.43
CA GLY A 285 -17.93 -14.48 -8.30
C GLY A 285 -17.49 -13.19 -9.02
N ILE A 286 -18.06 -12.03 -8.67
CA ILE A 286 -17.67 -10.71 -9.21
C ILE A 286 -16.84 -9.99 -8.15
N PRO A 287 -15.59 -9.56 -8.45
CA PRO A 287 -14.76 -8.80 -7.51
C PRO A 287 -15.12 -7.33 -7.54
N TYR A 288 -15.58 -6.80 -6.42
CA TYR A 288 -15.84 -5.39 -6.17
C TYR A 288 -14.65 -4.78 -5.45
N MET A 289 -14.04 -3.78 -6.05
CA MET A 289 -12.82 -3.17 -5.51
C MET A 289 -13.11 -2.32 -4.28
N LEU A 290 -12.24 -2.45 -3.27
CA LEU A 290 -12.23 -1.63 -2.06
C LEU A 290 -11.16 -0.55 -2.13
N GLU A 291 -9.90 -0.94 -2.41
CA GLU A 291 -8.74 -0.04 -2.43
C GLU A 291 -7.54 -0.65 -3.18
N MET A 292 -6.54 0.20 -3.45
CA MET A 292 -5.25 -0.17 -4.04
C MET A 292 -4.11 0.40 -3.18
N ASN A 293 -3.20 -0.47 -2.72
CA ASN A 293 -2.01 -0.08 -1.96
C ASN A 293 -0.76 -0.16 -2.84
N THR A 294 0.07 0.88 -2.84
CA THR A 294 1.32 0.96 -3.63
C THR A 294 2.56 0.52 -2.88
N ASN A 295 2.54 0.60 -1.55
CA ASN A 295 3.59 0.11 -0.66
C ASN A 295 3.00 -0.88 0.36
N PRO A 296 2.54 -2.06 -0.10
CA PRO A 296 1.91 -3.03 0.81
C PRO A 296 2.90 -3.55 1.84
N GLY A 297 2.40 -3.98 3.00
CA GLY A 297 3.21 -4.61 4.03
C GLY A 297 4.14 -5.69 3.46
N PHE A 298 5.42 -5.65 3.86
CA PHE A 298 6.48 -6.49 3.31
C PHE A 298 7.31 -7.18 4.41
N SER A 299 6.73 -7.37 5.59
CA SER A 299 7.34 -8.22 6.61
C SER A 299 7.23 -9.71 6.23
N PRO A 300 8.00 -10.62 6.84
CA PRO A 300 7.89 -12.05 6.54
C PRO A 300 6.48 -12.64 6.69
N ALA A 301 5.67 -12.06 7.56
CA ALA A 301 4.28 -12.47 7.83
C ALA A 301 3.27 -11.74 6.91
N SER A 302 3.70 -10.78 6.10
CA SER A 302 2.80 -10.01 5.25
C SER A 302 2.33 -10.80 4.02
N ILE A 303 1.16 -10.45 3.52
CA ILE A 303 0.49 -11.15 2.40
C ILE A 303 1.37 -11.17 1.13
N LEU A 304 1.95 -10.04 0.72
CA LEU A 304 2.69 -9.97 -0.55
C LEU A 304 3.91 -10.90 -0.59
N PRO A 305 4.79 -10.97 0.43
CA PRO A 305 5.86 -11.98 0.51
C PRO A 305 5.36 -13.44 0.50
N GLN A 306 4.21 -13.71 1.15
CA GLN A 306 3.60 -15.04 1.13
C GLN A 306 3.11 -15.41 -0.28
N GLN A 307 2.46 -14.48 -0.98
CA GLN A 307 2.03 -14.65 -2.37
C GLN A 307 3.22 -14.84 -3.32
N ALA A 308 4.30 -14.07 -3.17
CA ALA A 308 5.53 -14.25 -3.96
C ALA A 308 6.13 -15.65 -3.78
N LYS A 309 6.20 -16.12 -2.54
CA LYS A 309 6.65 -17.48 -2.21
C LYS A 309 5.75 -18.53 -2.85
N HIS A 310 4.42 -18.36 -2.80
CA HIS A 310 3.44 -19.26 -3.42
C HIS A 310 3.61 -19.29 -4.95
N TYR A 311 3.86 -18.14 -5.57
CA TYR A 311 4.13 -18.02 -7.02
C TYR A 311 5.47 -18.62 -7.44
N GLY A 312 6.40 -18.78 -6.50
CA GLY A 312 7.74 -19.34 -6.76
C GLY A 312 8.80 -18.27 -7.08
N ILE A 313 8.56 -17.01 -6.73
CA ILE A 313 9.54 -15.91 -6.85
C ILE A 313 10.19 -15.70 -5.47
N SER A 314 11.53 -15.70 -5.45
CA SER A 314 12.26 -15.39 -4.22
C SER A 314 12.16 -13.91 -3.86
N ILE A 315 12.24 -13.57 -2.57
CA ILE A 315 12.27 -12.17 -2.12
C ILE A 315 13.46 -11.42 -2.71
N MET A 316 14.61 -12.08 -2.86
CA MET A 316 15.78 -11.51 -3.52
C MET A 316 15.48 -11.10 -4.97
N ASP A 317 14.88 -11.99 -5.77
CA ASP A 317 14.54 -11.70 -7.16
C ASP A 317 13.48 -10.60 -7.27
N LEU A 318 12.51 -10.63 -6.35
CA LEU A 318 11.43 -9.64 -6.29
C LEU A 318 12.00 -8.24 -6.01
N CYS A 319 12.83 -8.11 -4.97
CA CYS A 319 13.47 -6.83 -4.61
C CYS A 319 14.48 -6.38 -5.68
N GLY A 320 15.26 -7.30 -6.23
CA GLY A 320 16.21 -7.01 -7.32
C GLY A 320 15.52 -6.46 -8.56
N ASN A 321 14.36 -7.04 -8.94
CA ASN A 321 13.55 -6.52 -10.04
C ASN A 321 13.14 -5.06 -9.86
N GLU A 322 12.73 -4.68 -8.65
CA GLU A 322 12.34 -3.31 -8.34
C GLU A 322 13.51 -2.33 -8.45
N VAL A 323 14.69 -2.73 -7.94
CA VAL A 323 15.92 -1.93 -8.03
C VAL A 323 16.33 -1.75 -9.49
N GLU A 324 16.43 -2.83 -10.26
CA GLU A 324 16.81 -2.78 -11.67
C GLU A 324 15.85 -1.92 -12.50
N LYS A 325 14.55 -2.06 -12.26
CA LYS A 325 13.53 -1.25 -12.92
C LYS A 325 13.71 0.24 -12.61
N ALA A 326 13.97 0.58 -11.35
CA ALA A 326 14.17 1.97 -10.94
C ALA A 326 15.48 2.57 -11.50
N LEU A 327 16.56 1.78 -11.58
CA LEU A 327 17.83 2.22 -12.17
C LEU A 327 17.71 2.54 -13.67
N ASN A 328 16.75 1.91 -14.37
CA ASN A 328 16.51 2.08 -15.80
C ASN A 328 15.42 3.12 -16.15
N LYS A 329 14.78 3.73 -15.12
CA LYS A 329 13.91 4.92 -15.30
C LYS A 329 14.79 6.18 -15.62
#